data_7a16c4789001cf178750309a74dac910
#
_entry.id   7a16c4789001cf178750309a74dac910
#
_cell.length_a   1.000
_cell.length_b   1.000
_cell.length_c   1.000
_cell.angle_alpha   90.00
_cell.angle_beta   90.00
_cell.angle_gamma   90.00
#
_symmetry.space_group_name_H-M   'P 1'
#
loop_
_entity.id
_entity.type
_entity.pdbx_description
1 polymer ?
#
loop_
_entity_poly.entity_id
_entity_poly.type
_entity_poly.pdbx_seq_one_letter_code
_entity_poly.pdbx_strand_id
1 'polypeptide(L)' 'MEQGTIKRITDKGFGFIATKDSGDDMFFHSSALDGVHFNDLREGQAVTFTVGQGPKGPRAENVQLSGQ' A
#
# COMPACT_ATOMS: atom_id res chain seq x y z
N MET A 1 -1.84 -12.73 2.63
CA MET A 1 -1.81 -11.29 2.65
C MET A 1 -0.64 -10.78 3.44
N GLU A 2 -0.01 -9.76 2.92
CA GLU A 2 1.09 -9.13 3.63
C GLU A 2 0.58 -7.97 4.47
N GLN A 3 1.34 -7.64 5.48
CA GLN A 3 1.04 -6.48 6.32
C GLN A 3 2.13 -5.45 6.18
N GLY A 4 1.73 -4.20 6.26
CA GLY A 4 2.68 -3.12 6.17
C GLY A 4 2.10 -1.85 6.76
N THR A 5 2.88 -0.79 6.65
CA THR A 5 2.49 0.52 7.16
C THR A 5 2.69 1.53 6.03
N ILE A 6 1.74 2.41 5.86
CA ILE A 6 1.88 3.45 4.85
C ILE A 6 3.03 4.36 5.23
N LYS A 7 4.05 4.40 4.40
CA LYS A 7 5.23 5.20 4.64
C LYS A 7 5.09 6.58 4.02
N ARG A 8 4.49 6.65 2.83
CA ARG A 8 4.40 7.90 2.12
C ARG A 8 3.19 7.87 1.19
N ILE A 9 2.54 9.00 1.08
CA ILE A 9 1.42 9.19 0.16
C ILE A 9 1.69 10.47 -0.61
N THR A 10 1.50 10.40 -1.92
CA THR A 10 1.63 11.59 -2.75
C THR A 10 0.24 12.01 -3.22
N ASP A 11 0.13 13.26 -3.63
CA ASP A 11 -1.13 13.76 -4.15
C ASP A 11 -1.31 13.44 -5.63
N LYS A 12 -0.43 12.61 -6.18
CA LYS A 12 -0.54 12.16 -7.56
C LYS A 12 -1.29 10.83 -7.70
N GLY A 13 -1.78 10.29 -6.59
CA GLY A 13 -2.57 9.07 -6.63
C GLY A 13 -1.79 7.80 -6.41
N PHE A 14 -0.62 7.87 -5.79
CA PHE A 14 0.15 6.67 -5.46
C PHE A 14 0.87 6.89 -4.14
N GLY A 15 1.40 5.80 -3.60
CA GLY A 15 2.13 5.89 -2.36
C GLY A 15 3.03 4.68 -2.17
N PHE A 16 3.65 4.61 -1.00
CA PHE A 16 4.57 3.55 -0.66
C PHE A 16 4.18 2.96 0.69
N ILE A 17 4.30 1.64 0.79
CA ILE A 17 4.02 0.89 2.01
C ILE A 17 5.32 0.27 2.46
N ALA A 18 5.68 0.50 3.72
CA ALA A 18 6.84 -0.15 4.32
C ALA A 18 6.41 -1.53 4.79
N THR A 19 7.11 -2.56 4.35
CA THR A 19 6.80 -3.92 4.73
C THR A 19 7.73 -4.36 5.85
N LYS A 20 7.20 -5.19 6.75
CA LYS A 20 8.01 -5.67 7.86
C LYS A 20 9.02 -6.71 7.44
N ASP A 21 8.67 -7.51 6.45
CA ASP A 21 9.46 -8.69 6.11
C ASP A 21 10.68 -8.36 5.28
N SER A 22 10.53 -7.45 4.32
CA SER A 22 11.62 -7.17 3.40
C SER A 22 12.35 -5.88 3.71
N GLY A 23 11.71 -5.01 4.47
CA GLY A 23 12.30 -3.71 4.75
C GLY A 23 12.29 -2.74 3.57
N ASP A 24 11.79 -3.18 2.45
CA ASP A 24 11.71 -2.36 1.25
C ASP A 24 10.33 -1.74 1.13
N ASP A 25 10.28 -0.57 0.51
CA ASP A 25 9.02 0.09 0.26
C ASP A 25 8.31 -0.56 -0.90
N MET A 26 7.01 -0.76 -0.75
CA MET A 26 6.19 -1.35 -1.79
C MET A 26 5.32 -0.26 -2.41
N PHE A 27 5.43 -0.10 -3.71
CA PHE A 27 4.63 0.87 -4.44
C PHE A 27 3.18 0.41 -4.52
N PHE A 28 2.24 1.34 -4.36
CA PHE A 28 0.84 1.07 -4.64
C PHE A 28 0.22 2.28 -5.31
N HIS A 29 -0.77 2.01 -6.16
CA HIS A 29 -1.51 3.05 -6.85
C HIS A 29 -2.91 3.12 -6.25
N SER A 30 -3.59 4.26 -6.44
CA SER A 30 -4.94 4.41 -5.90
C SER A 30 -5.91 3.36 -6.47
N SER A 31 -5.65 2.88 -7.67
CA SER A 31 -6.49 1.83 -8.25
C SER A 31 -6.28 0.48 -7.59
N ALA A 32 -5.26 0.32 -6.78
CA ALA A 32 -5.00 -0.92 -6.08
C ALA A 32 -5.71 -1.01 -4.74
N LEU A 33 -6.45 0.00 -4.37
CA LEU A 33 -7.17 0.02 -3.10
C LEU A 33 -8.44 -0.82 -3.21
N ASP A 34 -8.76 -1.52 -2.14
CA ASP A 34 -9.92 -2.38 -2.09
C ASP A 34 -10.80 -1.94 -0.92
N GLY A 35 -11.88 -1.26 -1.24
CA GLY A 35 -12.83 -0.80 -0.23
C GLY A 35 -12.40 0.42 0.56
N VAL A 36 -11.30 1.05 0.18
CA VAL A 36 -10.85 2.28 0.83
C VAL A 36 -10.62 3.34 -0.22
N HIS A 37 -10.76 4.58 0.20
CA HIS A 37 -10.51 5.72 -0.68
C HIS A 37 -9.11 6.24 -0.43
N PHE A 38 -8.44 6.60 -1.51
CA PHE A 38 -7.07 7.10 -1.41
C PHE A 38 -6.98 8.32 -0.49
N ASN A 39 -8.00 9.17 -0.53
CA ASN A 39 -8.00 10.38 0.29
C ASN A 39 -8.14 10.10 1.78
N ASP A 40 -8.59 8.90 2.13
CA ASP A 40 -8.72 8.50 3.54
C ASP A 40 -7.44 7.89 4.09
N LEU A 41 -6.46 7.66 3.25
CA LEU A 41 -5.20 7.07 3.68
C LEU A 41 -4.31 8.13 4.29
N ARG A 42 -3.54 7.71 5.29
CA ARG A 42 -2.59 8.60 5.94
C ARG A 42 -1.32 7.86 6.22
N GLU A 43 -0.22 8.60 6.29
CA GLU A 43 1.06 8.03 6.64
C GLU A 43 1.00 7.48 8.05
N GLY A 44 1.59 6.30 8.22
CA GLY A 44 1.61 5.64 9.53
C GLY A 44 0.49 4.65 9.76
N GLN A 45 -0.47 4.56 8.85
CA GLN A 45 -1.57 3.62 9.00
C GLN A 45 -1.12 2.20 8.68
N ALA A 46 -1.65 1.24 9.43
CA ALA A 46 -1.41 -0.17 9.13
C ALA A 46 -2.36 -0.62 8.03
N VAL A 47 -1.83 -1.38 7.07
CA VAL A 47 -2.60 -1.87 5.94
C VAL A 47 -2.25 -3.32 5.68
N THR A 48 -3.15 -4.00 4.97
CA THR A 48 -2.87 -5.33 4.42
C THR A 48 -2.96 -5.25 2.91
N PHE A 49 -2.22 -6.09 2.24
CA PHE A 49 -2.18 -6.06 0.79
C PHE A 49 -1.66 -7.39 0.28
N THR A 50 -1.82 -7.61 -1.03
CA THR A 50 -1.20 -8.74 -1.70
C THR A 50 -0.12 -8.21 -2.62
N VAL A 51 0.93 -9.00 -2.80
CA VAL A 51 2.03 -8.62 -3.69
C VAL A 51 1.68 -9.06 -5.09
N GLY A 52 1.65 -8.10 -6.01
CA GLY A 52 1.42 -8.40 -7.41
C GLY A 52 2.64 -8.07 -8.24
N GLN A 53 2.67 -8.59 -9.44
CA GLN A 53 3.75 -8.33 -10.38
C GLN A 53 3.27 -7.34 -11.42
N GLY A 54 4.04 -6.29 -11.62
CA GLY A 54 3.73 -5.30 -12.63
C GLY A 54 4.90 -5.11 -13.56
N PRO A 55 4.72 -4.28 -14.59
CA PRO A 55 5.81 -4.04 -15.56
C PRO A 55 7.05 -3.45 -14.93
N LYS A 56 6.89 -2.76 -13.81
CA LYS A 56 8.00 -2.12 -13.13
C LYS A 56 8.49 -2.90 -11.91
N GLY A 57 7.96 -4.12 -11.72
CA GLY A 57 8.34 -4.94 -10.59
C GLY A 57 7.19 -5.18 -9.62
N PRO A 58 7.51 -5.69 -8.43
CA PRO A 58 6.46 -5.98 -7.44
C PRO A 58 5.74 -4.71 -6.99
N ARG A 59 4.45 -4.85 -6.74
CA ARG A 59 3.64 -3.75 -6.24
C ARG A 59 2.57 -4.30 -5.32
N ALA A 60 2.05 -3.44 -4.45
CA ALA A 60 0.96 -3.83 -3.56
C ALA A 60 -0.37 -3.74 -4.31
N GLU A 61 -1.20 -4.75 -4.10
CA GLU A 61 -2.54 -4.80 -4.69
C GLU A 61 -3.53 -5.18 -3.59
N ASN A 62 -4.80 -4.90 -3.84
CA ASN A 62 -5.87 -5.19 -2.89
C ASN A 62 -5.57 -4.61 -1.52
N VAL A 63 -5.14 -3.35 -1.51
CA VAL A 63 -4.73 -2.69 -0.29
C VAL A 63 -5.96 -2.36 0.54
N GLN A 64 -5.96 -2.77 1.81
CA GLN A 64 -7.03 -2.50 2.74
C GLN A 64 -6.45 -1.99 4.04
N LEU A 65 -7.23 -1.18 4.75
CA LEU A 65 -6.82 -0.76 6.08
C LEU A 65 -6.87 -1.94 7.02
N SER A 66 -5.87 -2.02 7.87
CA SER A 66 -5.76 -3.10 8.84
C SER A 66 -5.92 -2.53 10.24
N GLY A 67 -6.21 -3.38 11.18
CA GLY A 67 -6.16 -3.02 12.58
C GLY A 67 -7.29 -2.19 13.05
N GLN A 68 -8.31 -2.22 12.42
CA GLN A 68 -9.35 -1.43 12.86
C GLN A 68 -9.86 -1.73 14.09
#